data_0c9b6ef14b163e551e9b45f26ecb1dd9
#
_entry.id   0c9b6ef14b163e551e9b45f26ecb1dd9
#
_cell.length_a   1.000
_cell.length_b   1.000
_cell.length_c   1.000
_cell.angle_alpha   90.00
_cell.angle_beta   90.00
_cell.angle_gamma   90.00
#
_symmetry.space_group_name_H-M   'P 1'
#
loop_
_entity.id
_entity.type
_entity.pdbx_description
1 polymer ?
#
loop_
_entity_poly.entity_id
_entity_poly.type
_entity_poly.pdbx_seq_one_letter_code
_entity_poly.pdbx_strand_id
1 'polypeptide(L)'
;PLILDDLSLKIRPGQYVAIVGSTGCGKSTLMRLLLGFEAPQKGAVYYDGKDISSLDMKSLRRHIGTVMQNGKLFQGDVFSNITISAPWLTLEDAWTAAETAGMADDIRAMPMGMYTMISEGSGGISGGQRQRLMIARAIAPKPKILMFDEATSALDNLTQKKVSDALDQLKCTRIVIAHRLSTIRQCDRILVLDKGRILEDGTYDELVKKDGRFAELVARQRLDDTAYVGKSTLF
;
A
#
# COMPACT_ATOMS: atom_id res chain seq x y z
N PRO A 1 -20.96 9.64 15.50
CA PRO A 1 -19.93 8.94 16.26
C PRO A 1 -18.57 9.24 15.66
N LEU A 2 -17.55 9.45 16.52
CA LEU A 2 -16.16 9.59 16.08
C LEU A 2 -15.68 8.27 15.48
N ILE A 3 -15.03 8.32 14.31
CA ILE A 3 -14.44 7.15 13.66
C ILE A 3 -13.04 6.90 14.22
N LEU A 4 -12.27 7.98 14.46
CA LEU A 4 -10.98 7.95 15.15
C LEU A 4 -11.10 8.82 16.40
N ASP A 5 -10.65 8.29 17.53
CA ASP A 5 -10.79 8.92 18.84
C ASP A 5 -9.47 8.88 19.59
N ASP A 6 -8.93 10.06 19.87
CA ASP A 6 -7.67 10.27 20.62
C ASP A 6 -6.49 9.44 20.10
N LEU A 7 -6.26 9.50 18.78
CA LEU A 7 -5.21 8.76 18.11
C LEU A 7 -3.98 9.65 17.93
N SER A 8 -2.87 9.29 18.58
CA SER A 8 -1.56 9.92 18.40
C SER A 8 -0.56 8.93 17.84
N LEU A 9 0.13 9.31 16.77
CA LEU A 9 1.06 8.47 16.03
C LEU A 9 2.24 9.28 15.54
N LYS A 10 3.45 8.73 15.69
CA LYS A 10 4.67 9.27 15.06
C LYS A 10 5.36 8.18 14.27
N ILE A 11 5.55 8.41 12.97
CA ILE A 11 6.28 7.52 12.06
C ILE A 11 7.62 8.16 11.73
N ARG A 12 8.69 7.38 11.79
CA ARG A 12 10.05 7.85 11.50
C ARG A 12 10.35 7.73 10.00
N PRO A 13 11.17 8.60 9.42
CA PRO A 13 11.65 8.43 8.05
C PRO A 13 12.26 7.05 7.82
N GLY A 14 11.90 6.42 6.70
CA GLY A 14 12.38 5.08 6.33
C GLY A 14 11.69 3.93 7.05
N GLN A 15 10.80 4.17 8.01
CA GLN A 15 10.10 3.13 8.75
C GLN A 15 9.02 2.46 7.88
N TYR A 16 8.91 1.14 7.98
CA TYR A 16 7.84 0.36 7.37
C TYR A 16 6.79 0.00 8.42
N VAL A 17 5.62 0.61 8.35
CA VAL A 17 4.54 0.51 9.35
C VAL A 17 3.33 -0.20 8.76
N ALA A 18 2.87 -1.25 9.42
CA ALA A 18 1.58 -1.88 9.13
C ALA A 18 0.48 -1.34 10.04
N ILE A 19 -0.67 -1.05 9.47
CA ILE A 19 -1.91 -0.74 10.17
C ILE A 19 -2.83 -1.95 9.99
N VAL A 20 -3.17 -2.61 11.09
CA VAL A 20 -4.02 -3.80 11.12
C VAL A 20 -5.23 -3.56 12.03
N GLY A 21 -6.27 -4.35 11.87
CA GLY A 21 -7.49 -4.25 12.67
C GLY A 21 -8.71 -4.74 11.91
N SER A 22 -9.83 -4.89 12.61
CA SER A 22 -11.10 -5.33 12.03
C SER A 22 -11.63 -4.35 10.98
N THR A 23 -12.51 -4.84 10.10
CA THR A 23 -13.20 -3.96 9.14
C THR A 23 -14.00 -2.89 9.90
N GLY A 24 -13.93 -1.65 9.41
CA GLY A 24 -14.64 -0.52 10.04
C GLY A 24 -13.98 0.09 11.27
N CYS A 25 -12.79 -0.37 11.71
CA CYS A 25 -12.10 0.18 12.88
C CYS A 25 -11.41 1.55 12.64
N GLY A 26 -11.44 2.08 11.39
CA GLY A 26 -10.91 3.41 11.08
C GLY A 26 -9.61 3.45 10.26
N LYS A 27 -9.08 2.31 9.77
CA LYS A 27 -7.81 2.26 9.00
C LYS A 27 -7.83 3.15 7.75
N SER A 28 -8.85 3.02 6.92
CA SER A 28 -8.98 3.83 5.70
C SER A 28 -9.24 5.31 6.01
N THR A 29 -9.92 5.62 7.10
CA THR A 29 -10.11 7.00 7.57
C THR A 29 -8.77 7.61 8.01
N LEU A 30 -7.95 6.84 8.74
CA LEU A 30 -6.60 7.28 9.12
C LEU A 30 -5.76 7.57 7.86
N MET A 31 -5.81 6.69 6.86
CA MET A 31 -5.10 6.89 5.59
C MET A 31 -5.56 8.18 4.88
N ARG A 32 -6.88 8.45 4.86
CA ARG A 32 -7.45 9.66 4.23
C ARG A 32 -7.03 10.94 4.95
N LEU A 33 -6.92 10.92 6.28
CA LEU A 33 -6.37 12.04 7.06
C LEU A 33 -4.89 12.27 6.74
N LEU A 34 -4.08 11.20 6.67
CA LEU A 34 -2.67 11.29 6.29
C LEU A 34 -2.50 11.86 4.87
N LEU A 35 -3.38 11.54 3.94
CA LEU A 35 -3.36 12.06 2.57
C LEU A 35 -3.97 13.46 2.42
N GLY A 36 -4.51 14.02 3.50
CA GLY A 36 -5.17 15.32 3.50
C GLY A 36 -6.45 15.35 2.65
N PHE A 37 -7.13 14.22 2.49
CA PHE A 37 -8.46 14.16 1.89
C PHE A 37 -9.56 14.56 2.88
N GLU A 38 -9.25 14.44 4.16
CA GLU A 38 -10.10 14.86 5.28
C GLU A 38 -9.26 15.62 6.29
N ALA A 39 -9.88 16.54 7.02
CA ALA A 39 -9.27 17.26 8.13
C ALA A 39 -9.74 16.65 9.46
N PRO A 40 -8.87 16.51 10.47
CA PRO A 40 -9.29 16.06 11.78
C PRO A 40 -10.17 17.14 12.45
N GLN A 41 -11.19 16.71 13.19
CA GLN A 41 -12.05 17.63 13.96
C GLN A 41 -11.29 18.29 15.13
N LYS A 42 -10.33 17.55 15.70
CA LYS A 42 -9.40 18.01 16.74
C LYS A 42 -8.02 17.40 16.47
N GLY A 43 -6.97 18.09 16.91
CA GLY A 43 -5.59 17.71 16.63
C GLY A 43 -5.17 18.13 15.22
N ALA A 44 -4.04 17.61 14.75
CA ALA A 44 -3.47 17.94 13.46
C ALA A 44 -2.61 16.80 12.90
N VAL A 45 -2.38 16.81 11.61
CA VAL A 45 -1.44 15.92 10.91
C VAL A 45 -0.20 16.73 10.56
N TYR A 46 0.98 16.19 10.85
CA TYR A 46 2.25 16.86 10.61
C TYR A 46 3.14 16.06 9.66
N TYR A 47 3.78 16.77 8.73
CA TYR A 47 4.87 16.27 7.90
C TYR A 47 6.13 17.08 8.17
N ASP A 48 7.19 16.42 8.65
CA ASP A 48 8.45 17.06 9.06
C ASP A 48 8.23 18.25 10.01
N GLY A 49 7.30 18.09 10.98
CA GLY A 49 6.96 19.10 11.97
C GLY A 49 6.08 20.24 11.48
N LYS A 50 5.64 20.23 10.22
CA LYS A 50 4.74 21.22 9.64
C LYS A 50 3.33 20.69 9.56
N ASP A 51 2.36 21.46 10.04
CA ASP A 51 0.94 21.11 9.94
C ASP A 51 0.52 21.01 8.47
N ILE A 52 -0.15 19.91 8.12
CA ILE A 52 -0.62 19.65 6.75
C ILE A 52 -1.53 20.78 6.22
N SER A 53 -2.28 21.44 7.11
CA SER A 53 -3.16 22.57 6.74
C SER A 53 -2.40 23.81 6.25
N SER A 54 -1.11 23.92 6.60
CA SER A 54 -0.22 25.01 6.18
C SER A 54 0.61 24.69 4.94
N LEU A 55 0.51 23.45 4.42
CA LEU A 55 1.32 22.99 3.30
C LEU A 55 0.57 23.15 1.96
N ASP A 56 1.35 23.37 0.89
CA ASP A 56 0.82 23.18 -0.46
C ASP A 56 0.60 21.69 -0.73
N MET A 57 -0.67 21.30 -0.76
CA MET A 57 -1.07 19.90 -0.94
C MET A 57 -0.59 19.30 -2.26
N LYS A 58 -0.46 20.10 -3.32
CA LYS A 58 0.06 19.63 -4.60
C LYS A 58 1.54 19.25 -4.48
N SER A 59 2.32 20.06 -3.79
CA SER A 59 3.73 19.80 -3.51
C SER A 59 3.88 18.58 -2.60
N LEU A 60 3.11 18.49 -1.51
CA LEU A 60 3.16 17.35 -0.60
C LEU A 60 2.87 16.02 -1.32
N ARG A 61 1.79 15.97 -2.11
CA ARG A 61 1.36 14.75 -2.82
C ARG A 61 2.36 14.26 -3.86
N ARG A 62 3.22 15.13 -4.40
CA ARG A 62 4.34 14.71 -5.28
C ARG A 62 5.37 13.83 -4.56
N HIS A 63 5.46 13.93 -3.23
CA HIS A 63 6.36 13.13 -2.41
C HIS A 63 5.70 11.89 -1.81
N ILE A 64 4.41 11.66 -2.09
CA ILE A 64 3.65 10.53 -1.57
C ILE A 64 3.14 9.68 -2.75
N GLY A 65 3.58 8.44 -2.83
CA GLY A 65 3.02 7.45 -3.73
C GLY A 65 1.89 6.68 -3.04
N THR A 66 0.78 6.47 -3.74
CA THR A 66 -0.38 5.77 -3.15
C THR A 66 -0.90 4.67 -4.04
N VAL A 67 -1.27 3.54 -3.44
CA VAL A 67 -2.09 2.50 -4.07
C VAL A 67 -3.26 2.21 -3.15
N MET A 68 -4.45 2.62 -3.59
CA MET A 68 -5.69 2.44 -2.83
C MET A 68 -6.40 1.16 -3.26
N GLN A 69 -7.15 0.55 -2.35
CA GLN A 69 -7.89 -0.72 -2.56
C GLN A 69 -8.75 -0.72 -3.83
N ASN A 70 -9.45 0.38 -4.09
CA ASN A 70 -10.32 0.55 -5.26
C ASN A 70 -9.64 1.33 -6.40
N GLY A 71 -8.31 1.35 -6.44
CA GLY A 71 -7.55 2.04 -7.47
C GLY A 71 -7.85 1.47 -8.85
N LYS A 72 -7.91 2.38 -9.85
CA LYS A 72 -8.19 2.03 -11.25
C LYS A 72 -7.08 2.53 -12.17
N LEU A 73 -6.92 1.83 -13.28
CA LEU A 73 -6.16 2.33 -14.40
C LEU A 73 -7.06 3.29 -15.22
N PHE A 74 -6.42 4.28 -15.81
CA PHE A 74 -7.09 5.25 -16.66
C PHE A 74 -7.07 4.76 -18.12
N GLN A 75 -8.03 5.21 -18.91
CA GLN A 75 -7.99 5.02 -20.36
C GLN A 75 -6.75 5.72 -20.92
N GLY A 76 -5.96 5.00 -21.69
CA GLY A 76 -4.68 5.45 -22.24
C GLY A 76 -3.70 4.29 -22.34
N ASP A 77 -2.46 4.56 -22.68
CA ASP A 77 -1.44 3.52 -22.75
C ASP A 77 -0.81 3.24 -21.37
N VAL A 78 0.02 2.20 -21.32
CA VAL A 78 0.74 1.80 -20.09
C VAL A 78 1.65 2.92 -19.62
N PHE A 79 2.39 3.58 -20.53
CA PHE A 79 3.29 4.68 -20.21
C PHE A 79 2.54 5.84 -19.54
N SER A 80 1.45 6.30 -20.14
CA SER A 80 0.59 7.37 -19.59
C SER A 80 0.04 7.00 -18.22
N ASN A 81 -0.34 5.74 -18.01
CA ASN A 81 -0.81 5.24 -16.73
C ASN A 81 0.27 5.28 -15.65
N ILE A 82 1.52 4.94 -15.97
CA ILE A 82 2.62 4.99 -15.01
C ILE A 82 3.01 6.43 -14.69
N THR A 83 2.99 7.33 -15.67
CA THR A 83 3.50 8.70 -15.53
C THR A 83 2.43 9.76 -15.23
N ILE A 84 1.16 9.37 -15.08
CA ILE A 84 0.02 10.31 -14.95
C ILE A 84 0.16 11.34 -13.84
N SER A 85 0.79 10.97 -12.72
CA SER A 85 1.04 11.88 -11.60
C SER A 85 2.29 12.73 -11.76
N ALA A 86 3.14 12.39 -12.76
CA ALA A 86 4.45 13.00 -12.98
C ALA A 86 4.77 13.04 -14.49
N PRO A 87 4.09 13.89 -15.25
CA PRO A 87 4.18 13.91 -16.72
C PRO A 87 5.55 14.33 -17.27
N TRP A 88 6.48 14.74 -16.41
CA TRP A 88 7.88 15.03 -16.76
C TRP A 88 8.77 13.78 -16.79
N LEU A 89 8.26 12.62 -16.38
CA LEU A 89 9.02 11.37 -16.38
C LEU A 89 9.26 10.86 -17.79
N THR A 90 10.45 10.29 -17.98
CA THR A 90 10.85 9.71 -19.26
C THR A 90 10.35 8.27 -19.41
N LEU A 91 10.49 7.74 -20.63
CA LEU A 91 10.21 6.33 -20.91
C LEU A 91 11.12 5.39 -20.07
N GLU A 92 12.38 5.79 -19.85
CA GLU A 92 13.33 5.05 -19.01
C GLU A 92 12.88 5.01 -17.53
N ASP A 93 12.38 6.13 -17.00
CA ASP A 93 11.81 6.18 -15.65
C ASP A 93 10.60 5.23 -15.52
N ALA A 94 9.75 5.18 -16.54
CA ALA A 94 8.60 4.28 -16.57
C ALA A 94 9.03 2.80 -16.61
N TRP A 95 10.06 2.44 -17.40
CA TRP A 95 10.61 1.09 -17.41
C TRP A 95 11.22 0.72 -16.06
N THR A 96 11.98 1.61 -15.44
CA THR A 96 12.56 1.40 -14.10
C THR A 96 11.49 1.12 -13.06
N ALA A 97 10.39 1.89 -13.09
CA ALA A 97 9.25 1.68 -12.21
C ALA A 97 8.55 0.34 -12.49
N ALA A 98 8.39 -0.02 -13.77
CA ALA A 98 7.80 -1.30 -14.17
C ALA A 98 8.64 -2.50 -13.73
N GLU A 99 9.97 -2.40 -13.82
CA GLU A 99 10.91 -3.42 -13.34
C GLU A 99 10.79 -3.61 -11.83
N THR A 100 10.82 -2.51 -11.07
CA THR A 100 10.66 -2.53 -9.61
C THR A 100 9.31 -3.14 -9.19
N ALA A 101 8.24 -2.84 -9.91
CA ALA A 101 6.91 -3.40 -9.66
C ALA A 101 6.72 -4.82 -10.20
N GLY A 102 7.75 -5.43 -10.82
CA GLY A 102 7.69 -6.78 -11.41
C GLY A 102 6.75 -6.87 -12.61
N MET A 103 6.54 -5.78 -13.36
CA MET A 103 5.62 -5.71 -14.49
C MET A 103 6.33 -5.64 -15.85
N ALA A 104 7.65 -5.46 -15.88
CA ALA A 104 8.40 -5.21 -17.11
C ALA A 104 8.25 -6.32 -18.15
N ASP A 105 8.33 -7.59 -17.74
CA ASP A 105 8.23 -8.71 -18.68
C ASP A 105 6.81 -8.84 -19.26
N ASP A 106 5.78 -8.61 -18.43
CA ASP A 106 4.41 -8.58 -18.91
C ASP A 106 4.24 -7.46 -19.96
N ILE A 107 4.79 -6.27 -19.72
CA ILE A 107 4.71 -5.14 -20.66
C ILE A 107 5.45 -5.46 -21.95
N ARG A 108 6.65 -6.08 -21.89
CA ARG A 108 7.40 -6.50 -23.09
C ARG A 108 6.64 -7.51 -23.94
N ALA A 109 5.84 -8.37 -23.29
CA ALA A 109 4.99 -9.35 -23.98
C ALA A 109 3.71 -8.75 -24.58
N MET A 110 3.34 -7.51 -24.23
CA MET A 110 2.19 -6.83 -24.81
C MET A 110 2.47 -6.38 -26.26
N PRO A 111 1.45 -6.33 -27.15
CA PRO A 111 1.64 -6.04 -28.58
C PRO A 111 2.40 -4.74 -28.89
N MET A 112 2.21 -3.69 -28.07
CA MET A 112 2.84 -2.39 -28.26
C MET A 112 3.72 -1.98 -27.03
N GLY A 113 4.07 -2.94 -26.15
CA GLY A 113 4.87 -2.67 -24.97
C GLY A 113 4.29 -1.56 -24.11
N MET A 114 5.09 -0.55 -23.76
CA MET A 114 4.66 0.62 -22.97
C MET A 114 3.52 1.44 -23.62
N TYR A 115 3.34 1.34 -24.94
CA TYR A 115 2.29 2.05 -25.68
C TYR A 115 1.05 1.19 -25.91
N THR A 116 0.96 0.02 -25.26
CA THR A 116 -0.24 -0.80 -25.29
C THR A 116 -1.39 -0.07 -24.62
N MET A 117 -2.50 0.07 -25.37
CA MET A 117 -3.69 0.76 -24.88
C MET A 117 -4.44 -0.05 -23.84
N ILE A 118 -4.80 0.60 -22.75
CA ILE A 118 -5.64 0.08 -21.67
C ILE A 118 -7.03 0.69 -21.87
N SER A 119 -8.01 -0.16 -22.12
CA SER A 119 -9.41 0.26 -22.26
C SER A 119 -10.08 0.42 -20.89
N GLU A 120 -11.18 1.16 -20.86
CA GLU A 120 -12.03 1.29 -19.69
C GLU A 120 -12.54 -0.10 -19.25
N GLY A 121 -12.38 -0.42 -17.95
CA GLY A 121 -12.69 -1.75 -17.42
C GLY A 121 -11.54 -2.75 -17.43
N SER A 122 -10.33 -2.34 -17.85
CA SER A 122 -9.09 -3.15 -17.86
C SER A 122 -9.18 -4.46 -18.66
N GLY A 123 -9.98 -4.49 -19.74
CA GLY A 123 -10.05 -5.64 -20.64
C GLY A 123 -8.65 -6.02 -21.12
N GLY A 124 -8.25 -7.28 -20.91
CA GLY A 124 -6.93 -7.80 -21.27
C GLY A 124 -5.84 -7.67 -20.23
N ILE A 125 -6.10 -7.05 -19.05
CA ILE A 125 -5.15 -6.93 -17.93
C ILE A 125 -5.69 -7.69 -16.71
N SER A 126 -4.90 -8.63 -16.21
CA SER A 126 -5.26 -9.40 -15.00
C SER A 126 -5.28 -8.50 -13.74
N GLY A 127 -5.94 -8.97 -12.67
CA GLY A 127 -5.95 -8.26 -11.38
C GLY A 127 -4.55 -8.02 -10.81
N GLY A 128 -3.67 -9.01 -10.92
CA GLY A 128 -2.27 -8.89 -10.49
C GLY A 128 -1.46 -7.92 -11.35
N GLN A 129 -1.65 -7.95 -12.67
CA GLN A 129 -1.02 -6.97 -13.57
C GLN A 129 -1.50 -5.54 -13.28
N ARG A 130 -2.80 -5.36 -13.03
CA ARG A 130 -3.36 -4.06 -12.63
C ARG A 130 -2.72 -3.54 -11.35
N GLN A 131 -2.61 -4.38 -10.32
CA GLN A 131 -1.97 -3.98 -9.07
C GLN A 131 -0.51 -3.60 -9.27
N ARG A 132 0.26 -4.37 -10.03
CA ARG A 132 1.66 -4.04 -10.34
C ARG A 132 1.81 -2.75 -11.14
N LEU A 133 0.90 -2.46 -12.08
CA LEU A 133 0.89 -1.17 -12.79
C LEU A 133 0.56 0.00 -11.86
N MET A 134 -0.37 -0.17 -10.91
CA MET A 134 -0.65 0.86 -9.89
C MET A 134 0.53 1.07 -8.94
N ILE A 135 1.27 0.01 -8.60
CA ILE A 135 2.51 0.13 -7.83
C ILE A 135 3.56 0.88 -8.64
N ALA A 136 3.77 0.53 -9.93
CA ALA A 136 4.69 1.25 -10.81
C ALA A 136 4.36 2.75 -10.89
N ARG A 137 3.06 3.11 -11.05
CA ARG A 137 2.58 4.49 -11.00
C ARG A 137 2.96 5.20 -9.69
N ALA A 138 2.78 4.52 -8.55
CA ALA A 138 3.05 5.10 -7.23
C ALA A 138 4.53 5.37 -7.00
N ILE A 139 5.43 4.52 -7.53
CA ILE A 139 6.88 4.59 -7.29
C ILE A 139 7.65 5.35 -8.39
N ALA A 140 7.07 5.52 -9.57
CA ALA A 140 7.74 6.18 -10.69
C ALA A 140 8.28 7.59 -10.35
N PRO A 141 7.54 8.44 -9.60
CA PRO A 141 8.05 9.75 -9.18
C PRO A 141 9.15 9.70 -8.10
N LYS A 142 9.58 8.51 -7.67
CA LYS A 142 10.55 8.30 -6.57
C LYS A 142 10.10 8.99 -5.27
N PRO A 143 8.91 8.65 -4.75
CA PRO A 143 8.33 9.29 -3.59
C PRO A 143 9.17 9.04 -2.33
N LYS A 144 9.03 9.92 -1.33
CA LYS A 144 9.63 9.73 0.00
C LYS A 144 8.77 8.87 0.92
N ILE A 145 7.47 8.80 0.62
CA ILE A 145 6.48 8.04 1.39
C ILE A 145 5.64 7.21 0.42
N LEU A 146 5.41 5.95 0.75
CA LEU A 146 4.47 5.07 0.06
C LEU A 146 3.34 4.69 1.02
N MET A 147 2.12 4.84 0.56
CA MET A 147 0.92 4.47 1.31
C MET A 147 0.10 3.47 0.51
N PHE A 148 -0.07 2.26 1.06
CA PHE A 148 -0.74 1.16 0.41
C PHE A 148 -1.96 0.71 1.21
N ASP A 149 -3.11 0.64 0.56
CA ASP A 149 -4.32 0.03 1.10
C ASP A 149 -4.58 -1.27 0.33
N GLU A 150 -4.16 -2.41 0.91
CA GLU A 150 -4.27 -3.75 0.32
C GLU A 150 -3.65 -3.91 -1.08
N ALA A 151 -2.61 -3.16 -1.39
CA ALA A 151 -2.04 -3.05 -2.74
C ALA A 151 -1.48 -4.36 -3.33
N THR A 152 -1.34 -5.42 -2.54
CA THR A 152 -0.77 -6.70 -2.98
C THR A 152 -1.77 -7.86 -2.88
N SER A 153 -3.04 -7.58 -2.63
CA SER A 153 -4.07 -8.61 -2.39
C SER A 153 -4.33 -9.52 -3.59
N ALA A 154 -4.13 -9.07 -4.81
CA ALA A 154 -4.29 -9.86 -6.03
C ALA A 154 -2.99 -10.51 -6.54
N LEU A 155 -1.87 -10.36 -5.82
CA LEU A 155 -0.59 -10.99 -6.17
C LEU A 155 -0.47 -12.37 -5.51
N ASP A 156 0.11 -13.32 -6.24
CA ASP A 156 0.59 -14.57 -5.64
C ASP A 156 1.78 -14.31 -4.70
N ASN A 157 2.05 -15.25 -3.82
CA ASN A 157 3.07 -15.07 -2.77
C ASN A 157 4.48 -14.84 -3.32
N LEU A 158 4.84 -15.45 -4.45
CA LEU A 158 6.17 -15.29 -5.06
C LEU A 158 6.33 -13.91 -5.66
N THR A 159 5.34 -13.46 -6.43
CA THR A 159 5.31 -12.11 -7.02
C THR A 159 5.27 -11.04 -5.94
N GLN A 160 4.44 -11.24 -4.89
CA GLN A 160 4.37 -10.33 -3.75
C GLN A 160 5.74 -10.18 -3.08
N LYS A 161 6.46 -11.28 -2.84
CA LYS A 161 7.79 -11.24 -2.24
C LYS A 161 8.77 -10.45 -3.12
N LYS A 162 8.83 -10.74 -4.42
CA LYS A 162 9.71 -10.01 -5.36
C LYS A 162 9.45 -8.51 -5.36
N VAL A 163 8.18 -8.12 -5.41
CA VAL A 163 7.79 -6.69 -5.35
C VAL A 163 8.19 -6.08 -4.02
N SER A 164 7.96 -6.76 -2.90
CA SER A 164 8.32 -6.27 -1.58
C SER A 164 9.83 -6.08 -1.44
N ASP A 165 10.63 -7.07 -1.86
CA ASP A 165 12.10 -7.01 -1.82
C ASP A 165 12.62 -5.84 -2.69
N ALA A 166 11.99 -5.59 -3.84
CA ALA A 166 12.34 -4.45 -4.70
C ALA A 166 11.96 -3.10 -4.07
N LEU A 167 10.79 -3.02 -3.41
CA LEU A 167 10.37 -1.82 -2.69
C LEU A 167 11.26 -1.51 -1.48
N ASP A 168 11.86 -2.53 -0.84
CA ASP A 168 12.81 -2.33 0.26
C ASP A 168 14.06 -1.54 -0.18
N GLN A 169 14.46 -1.68 -1.44
CA GLN A 169 15.60 -0.95 -1.99
C GLN A 169 15.33 0.56 -2.16
N LEU A 170 14.08 0.98 -2.20
CA LEU A 170 13.72 2.40 -2.36
C LEU A 170 14.01 3.23 -1.10
N LYS A 171 14.19 2.59 0.05
CA LYS A 171 14.49 3.23 1.35
C LYS A 171 13.55 4.38 1.71
N CYS A 172 12.30 4.33 1.26
CA CYS A 172 11.26 5.30 1.58
C CYS A 172 10.46 4.86 2.81
N THR A 173 9.78 5.80 3.44
CA THR A 173 8.79 5.50 4.49
C THR A 173 7.61 4.78 3.88
N ARG A 174 7.17 3.67 4.48
CA ARG A 174 6.03 2.90 3.99
C ARG A 174 4.96 2.73 5.06
N ILE A 175 3.72 3.00 4.69
CA ILE A 175 2.54 2.79 5.53
C ILE A 175 1.60 1.88 4.76
N VAL A 176 1.27 0.74 5.33
CA VAL A 176 0.42 -0.26 4.68
C VAL A 176 -0.76 -0.65 5.55
N ILE A 177 -1.96 -0.61 5.00
CA ILE A 177 -3.09 -1.34 5.56
C ILE A 177 -2.94 -2.78 5.07
N ALA A 178 -2.62 -3.68 6.00
CA ALA A 178 -2.27 -5.06 5.68
C ALA A 178 -3.27 -6.06 6.26
N HIS A 179 -3.60 -7.05 5.43
CA HIS A 179 -4.44 -8.19 5.80
C HIS A 179 -3.69 -9.52 5.71
N ARG A 180 -2.55 -9.57 5.00
CA ARG A 180 -1.75 -10.77 4.84
C ARG A 180 -0.61 -10.81 5.86
N LEU A 181 -0.44 -11.94 6.54
CA LEU A 181 0.65 -12.16 7.49
C LEU A 181 2.03 -12.01 6.85
N SER A 182 2.18 -12.41 5.58
CA SER A 182 3.43 -12.25 4.84
C SER A 182 3.88 -10.79 4.73
N THR A 183 2.94 -9.87 4.54
CA THR A 183 3.21 -8.42 4.52
C THR A 183 3.52 -7.90 5.92
N ILE A 184 2.69 -8.28 6.91
CA ILE A 184 2.79 -7.78 8.29
C ILE A 184 4.14 -8.15 8.92
N ARG A 185 4.65 -9.36 8.64
CA ARG A 185 5.95 -9.84 9.16
C ARG A 185 7.16 -9.06 8.68
N GLN A 186 7.06 -8.39 7.53
CA GLN A 186 8.14 -7.60 6.95
C GLN A 186 8.18 -6.17 7.49
N CYS A 187 7.16 -5.76 8.26
CA CYS A 187 7.07 -4.41 8.78
C CYS A 187 7.91 -4.24 10.05
N ASP A 188 8.57 -3.08 10.16
CA ASP A 188 9.34 -2.70 11.35
C ASP A 188 8.44 -2.48 12.57
N ARG A 189 7.20 -2.07 12.31
CA ARG A 189 6.23 -1.69 13.34
C ARG A 189 4.82 -2.00 12.90
N ILE A 190 4.02 -2.48 13.84
CA ILE A 190 2.63 -2.84 13.62
C ILE A 190 1.77 -2.03 14.59
N LEU A 191 0.75 -1.38 14.05
CA LEU A 191 -0.27 -0.65 14.80
C LEU A 191 -1.58 -1.43 14.69
N VAL A 192 -2.10 -1.86 15.84
CA VAL A 192 -3.40 -2.52 15.90
C VAL A 192 -4.46 -1.47 16.21
N LEU A 193 -5.32 -1.22 15.24
CA LEU A 193 -6.45 -0.31 15.37
C LEU A 193 -7.69 -1.08 15.82
N ASP A 194 -8.33 -0.60 16.86
CA ASP A 194 -9.64 -1.08 17.28
C ASP A 194 -10.52 0.08 17.71
N LYS A 195 -11.76 0.13 17.21
CA LYS A 195 -12.75 1.16 17.52
C LYS A 195 -12.20 2.60 17.47
N GLY A 196 -11.37 2.89 16.48
CA GLY A 196 -10.79 4.22 16.24
C GLY A 196 -9.60 4.59 17.12
N ARG A 197 -9.07 3.68 17.91
CA ARG A 197 -7.89 3.89 18.77
C ARG A 197 -6.78 2.92 18.44
N ILE A 198 -5.53 3.31 18.72
CA ILE A 198 -4.39 2.38 18.69
C ILE A 198 -4.43 1.57 19.97
N LEU A 199 -4.76 0.28 19.83
CA LEU A 199 -4.83 -0.66 20.96
C LEU A 199 -3.47 -1.25 21.29
N GLU A 200 -2.69 -1.59 20.25
CA GLU A 200 -1.36 -2.19 20.39
C GLU A 200 -0.41 -1.57 19.37
N ASP A 201 0.85 -1.46 19.75
CA ASP A 201 1.93 -0.87 18.99
C ASP A 201 3.23 -1.61 19.32
N GLY A 202 3.92 -2.14 18.32
CA GLY A 202 5.15 -2.90 18.50
C GLY A 202 5.60 -3.64 17.26
N THR A 203 6.63 -4.47 17.41
CA THR A 203 7.09 -5.39 16.39
C THR A 203 6.22 -6.65 16.33
N TYR A 204 6.35 -7.43 15.26
CA TYR A 204 5.62 -8.69 15.12
C TYR A 204 5.83 -9.63 16.32
N ASP A 205 7.10 -9.83 16.72
CA ASP A 205 7.44 -10.77 17.80
C ASP A 205 6.97 -10.29 19.18
N GLU A 206 7.06 -8.99 19.44
CA GLU A 206 6.55 -8.38 20.68
C GLU A 206 5.04 -8.57 20.81
N LEU A 207 4.29 -8.26 19.75
CA LEU A 207 2.84 -8.31 19.77
C LEU A 207 2.29 -9.75 19.81
N VAL A 208 2.97 -10.72 19.16
CA VAL A 208 2.58 -12.13 19.27
C VAL A 208 2.81 -12.66 20.69
N LYS A 209 3.93 -12.27 21.34
CA LYS A 209 4.23 -12.69 22.73
C LYS A 209 3.29 -12.05 23.77
N LYS A 210 2.73 -10.89 23.45
CA LYS A 210 1.82 -10.16 24.35
C LYS A 210 0.47 -10.85 24.50
N ASP A 211 0.14 -11.81 23.62
CA ASP A 211 -1.11 -12.56 23.60
C ASP A 211 -2.37 -11.69 23.60
N GLY A 212 -2.28 -10.56 22.91
CA GLY A 212 -3.35 -9.57 22.81
C GLY A 212 -4.16 -9.70 21.51
N ARG A 213 -4.78 -8.61 21.11
CA ARG A 213 -5.60 -8.55 19.91
C ARG A 213 -4.86 -8.92 18.62
N PHE A 214 -3.57 -8.56 18.52
CA PHE A 214 -2.73 -8.95 17.40
C PHE A 214 -2.54 -10.46 17.32
N ALA A 215 -2.25 -11.10 18.44
CA ALA A 215 -2.09 -12.56 18.50
C ALA A 215 -3.36 -13.30 18.06
N GLU A 216 -4.55 -12.80 18.46
CA GLU A 216 -5.84 -13.32 17.98
C GLU A 216 -6.01 -13.17 16.46
N LEU A 217 -5.64 -12.02 15.88
CA LEU A 217 -5.70 -11.79 14.45
C LEU A 217 -4.78 -12.77 13.68
N VAL A 218 -3.56 -12.96 14.18
CA VAL A 218 -2.59 -13.93 13.62
C VAL A 218 -3.12 -15.35 13.68
N ALA A 219 -3.70 -15.76 14.82
CA ALA A 219 -4.26 -17.10 14.99
C ALA A 219 -5.41 -17.37 14.00
N ARG A 220 -6.32 -16.42 13.82
CA ARG A 220 -7.43 -16.52 12.85
C ARG A 220 -6.92 -16.68 11.42
N GLN A 221 -5.97 -15.86 10.99
CA GLN A 221 -5.43 -15.94 9.62
C GLN A 221 -4.70 -17.25 9.35
N ARG A 222 -4.00 -17.80 10.34
CA ARG A 222 -3.36 -19.14 10.20
C ARG A 222 -4.39 -20.25 10.03
N LEU A 223 -5.53 -20.17 10.71
CA LEU A 223 -6.63 -21.14 10.56
C LEU A 223 -7.26 -21.05 9.16
N ASP A 224 -7.47 -19.84 8.65
CA ASP A 224 -8.03 -19.61 7.31
C ASP A 224 -7.07 -20.13 6.22
N ASP A 225 -5.77 -19.88 6.35
CA ASP A 225 -4.73 -20.39 5.42
C ASP A 225 -4.68 -21.92 5.42
N THR A 226 -4.78 -22.59 6.58
CA THR A 226 -4.79 -24.05 6.69
C THR A 226 -6.09 -24.66 6.15
N ALA A 227 -7.23 -24.03 6.32
CA ALA A 227 -8.51 -24.47 5.77
C ALA A 227 -8.54 -24.39 4.23
N TYR A 228 -7.83 -23.44 3.65
CA TYR A 228 -7.72 -23.28 2.18
C TYR A 228 -6.84 -24.37 1.54
N VAL A 229 -5.72 -24.73 2.20
CA VAL A 229 -4.81 -25.80 1.74
C VAL A 229 -5.50 -27.17 1.81
N GLY A 230 -6.32 -27.43 2.82
CA GLY A 230 -7.08 -28.68 2.95
C GLY A 230 -8.19 -28.91 1.92
N LYS A 231 -8.71 -27.84 1.28
CA LYS A 231 -9.71 -27.93 0.19
C LYS A 231 -9.09 -28.10 -1.20
N SER A 232 -7.81 -27.80 -1.36
CA SER A 232 -7.08 -27.88 -2.64
C SER A 232 -6.50 -29.28 -2.92
N THR A 233 -6.57 -30.20 -1.96
CA THR A 233 -6.05 -31.57 -2.09
C THR A 233 -7.15 -32.63 -2.37
N LEU A 234 -8.36 -32.21 -2.71
CA LEU A 234 -9.50 -33.10 -2.96
C LEU A 234 -10.04 -32.99 -4.41
N PHE A 235 -9.18 -32.70 -5.39
CA PHE A 235 -9.51 -32.85 -6.80
C PHE A 235 -8.35 -33.51 -7.55
#